data_1367dc40e061e37cc867b10aa5971841
#
_entry.id   1367dc40e061e37cc867b10aa5971841
#
_cell.length_a   1.000
_cell.length_b   1.000
_cell.length_c   1.000
_cell.angle_alpha   90.00
_cell.angle_beta   90.00
_cell.angle_gamma   90.00
#
_symmetry.space_group_name_H-M   'P 1'
#
loop_
_entity.id
_entity.type
_entity.pdbx_description
1 polymer ?
#
loop_
_entity_poly.entity_id
_entity_poly.type
_entity_poly.pdbx_seq_one_letter_code
_entity_poly.pdbx_strand_id
1 'polypeptide(L)'
;IESISSHTRIRPAQTVLTIEGTDTGLRFDKEGGLGHAVEMCNGAGVCRKKMNGVMCPSYQGTLDERHSTRGRGNALRLAITGQSKFGSEGGEAQWDDEETLNTLDLCLSCKACKTECPSGVDIAKLKAEYQWQGYLKNGVPLKAEVLSRVHLLNRLGSLVPVVSNAISTWSPIRSVLNHALGIHPERSLPRFARPVRSVPLPVDSRRKVLLVSDSMTTH
;
A
#
# COMPACT_ATOMS: atom_id res chain seq x y z
N ILE A 1 1.81 -41.47 -9.13
CA ILE A 1 1.22 -40.16 -9.53
C ILE A 1 0.50 -39.52 -8.32
N GLU A 2 -0.25 -40.29 -7.52
CA GLU A 2 -0.96 -39.79 -6.32
C GLU A 2 0.00 -39.27 -5.24
N SER A 3 1.15 -39.89 -5.05
CA SER A 3 2.14 -39.44 -4.07
C SER A 3 2.79 -38.10 -4.44
N ILE A 4 2.94 -37.81 -5.73
CA ILE A 4 3.47 -36.54 -6.21
C ILE A 4 2.45 -35.42 -6.00
N SER A 5 1.16 -35.71 -6.25
CA SER A 5 0.09 -34.70 -6.07
C SER A 5 -0.11 -34.30 -4.62
N SER A 6 0.11 -35.22 -3.65
CA SER A 6 -0.03 -34.91 -2.22
C SER A 6 1.07 -34.00 -1.70
N HIS A 7 2.28 -34.08 -2.27
CA HIS A 7 3.40 -33.23 -1.88
C HIS A 7 3.50 -31.90 -2.64
N THR A 8 2.75 -31.76 -3.75
CA THR A 8 2.71 -30.53 -4.54
C THR A 8 1.54 -29.62 -4.22
N ARG A 9 0.69 -29.97 -3.26
CA ARG A 9 -0.42 -29.11 -2.81
C ARG A 9 0.14 -27.88 -2.07
N ILE A 10 0.52 -26.90 -2.85
CA ILE A 10 0.97 -25.60 -2.34
C ILE A 10 -0.23 -24.79 -1.78
N ARG A 11 -1.47 -25.13 -2.17
CA ARG A 11 -2.69 -24.44 -1.75
C ARG A 11 -3.81 -25.44 -1.47
N PRO A 12 -4.24 -25.59 -0.22
CA PRO A 12 -5.43 -26.38 0.12
C PRO A 12 -6.68 -25.78 -0.56
N ALA A 13 -7.51 -26.61 -1.16
CA ALA A 13 -8.72 -26.17 -1.85
C ALA A 13 -9.75 -25.47 -0.90
N GLN A 14 -9.63 -25.69 0.40
CA GLN A 14 -10.52 -25.14 1.42
C GLN A 14 -10.18 -23.70 1.84
N THR A 15 -9.07 -23.13 1.40
CA THR A 15 -8.63 -21.79 1.83
C THR A 15 -9.52 -20.65 1.32
N VAL A 16 -10.25 -20.86 0.25
CA VAL A 16 -11.19 -19.85 -0.31
C VAL A 16 -12.44 -19.71 0.57
N LEU A 17 -12.89 -20.79 1.20
CA LEU A 17 -14.14 -20.83 1.96
C LEU A 17 -14.11 -20.02 3.27
N THR A 18 -12.92 -19.83 3.87
CA THR A 18 -12.79 -19.09 5.13
C THR A 18 -12.86 -17.57 4.97
N ILE A 19 -12.80 -17.06 3.74
CA ILE A 19 -12.82 -15.61 3.43
C ILE A 19 -14.20 -15.20 2.89
N GLU A 20 -15.04 -16.15 2.52
CA GLU A 20 -16.42 -15.89 2.09
C GLU A 20 -17.22 -15.28 3.25
N GLY A 21 -17.78 -14.09 3.01
CA GLY A 21 -18.57 -13.35 4.00
C GLY A 21 -17.81 -12.26 4.76
N THR A 22 -16.52 -12.05 4.50
CA THR A 22 -15.83 -10.89 5.04
C THR A 22 -16.37 -9.61 4.40
N ASP A 23 -16.91 -8.70 5.22
CA ASP A 23 -17.30 -7.38 4.75
C ASP A 23 -16.03 -6.59 4.38
N THR A 24 -15.90 -6.23 3.11
CA THR A 24 -14.70 -5.59 2.58
C THR A 24 -14.93 -4.10 2.35
N GLY A 25 -13.95 -3.28 2.72
CA GLY A 25 -13.95 -1.84 2.44
C GLY A 25 -13.81 -1.51 0.96
N LEU A 26 -13.17 -2.41 0.19
CA LEU A 26 -12.98 -2.28 -1.26
C LEU A 26 -13.79 -3.34 -2.02
N ARG A 27 -14.24 -2.99 -3.23
CA ARG A 27 -15.00 -3.92 -4.08
C ARG A 27 -14.07 -4.88 -4.79
N PHE A 28 -14.34 -6.19 -4.68
CA PHE A 28 -13.61 -7.28 -5.34
C PHE A 28 -14.47 -8.05 -6.35
N ASP A 29 -15.56 -7.45 -6.83
CA ASP A 29 -16.50 -8.09 -7.76
C ASP A 29 -15.83 -8.57 -9.05
N LYS A 30 -14.88 -7.78 -9.57
CA LYS A 30 -14.14 -8.10 -10.80
C LYS A 30 -13.18 -9.28 -10.63
N GLU A 31 -12.71 -9.48 -9.43
CA GLU A 31 -11.81 -10.56 -9.06
C GLU A 31 -12.56 -11.81 -8.56
N GLY A 32 -13.88 -11.76 -8.46
CA GLY A 32 -14.68 -12.89 -7.93
C GLY A 32 -14.67 -12.99 -6.41
N GLY A 33 -14.42 -11.89 -5.71
CA GLY A 33 -14.34 -11.81 -4.26
C GLY A 33 -12.91 -11.67 -3.74
N LEU A 34 -12.76 -11.33 -2.44
CA LEU A 34 -11.46 -11.14 -1.80
C LEU A 34 -10.62 -12.43 -1.82
N GLY A 35 -11.23 -13.58 -1.51
CA GLY A 35 -10.55 -14.86 -1.50
C GLY A 35 -9.92 -15.21 -2.84
N HIS A 36 -10.67 -15.02 -3.92
CA HIS A 36 -10.15 -15.24 -5.28
C HIS A 36 -9.06 -14.23 -5.63
N ALA A 37 -9.23 -12.96 -5.25
CA ALA A 37 -8.23 -11.91 -5.51
C ALA A 37 -6.86 -12.22 -4.86
N VAL A 38 -6.86 -12.81 -3.66
CA VAL A 38 -5.64 -13.22 -2.96
C VAL A 38 -4.95 -14.40 -3.64
N GLU A 39 -5.70 -15.26 -4.31
CA GLU A 39 -5.20 -16.48 -4.98
C GLU A 39 -4.89 -16.32 -6.47
N MET A 40 -5.05 -15.14 -7.05
CA MET A 40 -4.81 -14.89 -8.49
C MET A 40 -3.38 -15.18 -8.96
N CYS A 41 -2.41 -15.29 -8.06
CA CYS A 41 -1.02 -15.54 -8.45
C CYS A 41 -0.83 -16.97 -9.00
N ASN A 42 -0.52 -17.09 -10.29
CA ASN A 42 -0.23 -18.37 -10.96
C ASN A 42 1.24 -18.79 -10.91
N GLY A 43 2.10 -18.04 -10.22
CA GLY A 43 3.52 -18.36 -10.08
C GLY A 43 4.40 -18.00 -11.28
N ALA A 44 3.90 -17.28 -12.31
CA ALA A 44 4.66 -16.93 -13.53
C ALA A 44 6.00 -16.19 -13.27
N GLY A 45 6.19 -15.59 -12.10
CA GLY A 45 7.47 -15.03 -11.67
C GLY A 45 7.90 -13.74 -12.37
N VAL A 46 7.03 -13.11 -13.17
CA VAL A 46 7.32 -11.84 -13.86
C VAL A 46 7.70 -10.73 -12.88
N CYS A 47 7.19 -10.79 -11.64
CA CYS A 47 7.53 -9.86 -10.55
C CYS A 47 8.97 -9.99 -10.03
N ARG A 48 9.74 -10.97 -10.50
CA ARG A 48 11.15 -11.18 -10.13
C ARG A 48 12.14 -10.67 -11.16
N LYS A 49 11.71 -9.80 -12.05
CA LYS A 49 12.61 -9.13 -13.00
C LYS A 49 13.63 -8.30 -12.23
N LYS A 50 14.88 -8.43 -12.61
CA LYS A 50 15.98 -7.60 -12.06
C LYS A 50 16.15 -6.30 -12.83
N MET A 51 15.73 -6.28 -14.08
CA MET A 51 15.83 -5.18 -15.02
C MET A 51 14.62 -5.18 -15.94
N ASN A 52 14.29 -4.02 -16.49
CA ASN A 52 13.15 -3.79 -17.37
C ASN A 52 11.78 -3.91 -16.68
N GLY A 53 10.92 -2.96 -16.97
CA GLY A 53 9.61 -2.82 -16.34
C GLY A 53 9.67 -2.06 -15.01
N VAL A 54 8.49 -1.77 -14.48
CA VAL A 54 8.33 -0.97 -13.25
C VAL A 54 7.79 -1.79 -12.08
N MET A 55 7.48 -3.08 -12.30
CA MET A 55 6.90 -3.94 -11.26
C MET A 55 7.90 -4.27 -10.16
N CYS A 56 7.45 -4.11 -8.92
CA CYS A 56 8.17 -4.40 -7.69
C CYS A 56 9.54 -3.69 -7.59
N PRO A 57 9.58 -2.33 -7.53
CA PRO A 57 10.82 -1.59 -7.33
C PRO A 57 11.59 -2.04 -6.09
N SER A 58 10.88 -2.40 -5.03
CA SER A 58 11.48 -2.92 -3.79
C SER A 58 12.17 -4.28 -4.00
N TYR A 59 11.61 -5.18 -4.81
CA TYR A 59 12.30 -6.40 -5.18
C TYR A 59 13.55 -6.13 -6.03
N GLN A 60 13.45 -5.21 -6.99
CA GLN A 60 14.61 -4.85 -7.82
C GLN A 60 15.76 -4.27 -6.98
N GLY A 61 15.43 -3.53 -5.90
CA GLY A 61 16.43 -2.95 -5.00
C GLY A 61 17.00 -3.93 -3.98
N THR A 62 16.20 -4.86 -3.46
CA THR A 62 16.61 -5.77 -2.38
C THR A 62 16.98 -7.16 -2.84
N LEU A 63 16.43 -7.61 -3.98
CA LEU A 63 16.48 -8.99 -4.49
C LEU A 63 15.91 -10.03 -3.50
N ASP A 64 15.20 -9.59 -2.47
CA ASP A 64 14.52 -10.44 -1.51
C ASP A 64 13.13 -10.80 -2.03
N GLU A 65 12.83 -12.10 -2.09
CA GLU A 65 11.55 -12.66 -2.58
C GLU A 65 10.34 -12.07 -1.83
N ARG A 66 10.48 -11.79 -0.54
CA ARG A 66 9.46 -11.14 0.30
C ARG A 66 8.89 -9.88 -0.34
N HIS A 67 9.74 -9.11 -1.01
CA HIS A 67 9.37 -7.81 -1.59
C HIS A 67 8.86 -7.91 -3.02
N SER A 68 8.73 -9.12 -3.57
CA SER A 68 8.07 -9.37 -4.86
C SER A 68 6.54 -9.35 -4.75
N THR A 69 5.83 -9.19 -5.87
CA THR A 69 4.36 -9.36 -5.91
C THR A 69 3.95 -10.74 -5.40
N ARG A 70 4.70 -11.78 -5.81
CA ARG A 70 4.44 -13.17 -5.40
C ARG A 70 4.65 -13.36 -3.91
N GLY A 71 5.77 -12.87 -3.36
CA GLY A 71 6.05 -12.96 -1.92
C GLY A 71 4.97 -12.29 -1.08
N ARG A 72 4.60 -11.06 -1.44
CA ARG A 72 3.52 -10.33 -0.77
C ARG A 72 2.16 -10.99 -0.92
N GLY A 73 1.85 -11.51 -2.11
CA GLY A 73 0.62 -12.25 -2.33
C GLY A 73 0.54 -13.51 -1.45
N ASN A 74 1.64 -14.24 -1.30
CA ASN A 74 1.68 -15.41 -0.42
C ASN A 74 1.55 -15.04 1.06
N ALA A 75 2.24 -13.98 1.53
CA ALA A 75 2.11 -13.51 2.90
C ALA A 75 0.66 -13.11 3.23
N LEU A 76 0.04 -12.30 2.37
CA LEU A 76 -1.37 -11.91 2.50
C LEU A 76 -2.30 -13.13 2.52
N ARG A 77 -2.09 -14.08 1.60
CA ARG A 77 -2.89 -15.30 1.56
C ARG A 77 -2.79 -16.08 2.87
N LEU A 78 -1.59 -16.29 3.37
CA LEU A 78 -1.36 -17.03 4.62
C LEU A 78 -2.00 -16.32 5.82
N ALA A 79 -1.86 -15.01 5.93
CA ALA A 79 -2.47 -14.23 7.01
C ALA A 79 -4.00 -14.25 6.94
N ILE A 80 -4.58 -14.00 5.77
CA ILE A 80 -6.04 -13.93 5.57
C ILE A 80 -6.69 -15.30 5.76
N THR A 81 -6.00 -16.40 5.45
CA THR A 81 -6.50 -17.76 5.67
C THR A 81 -6.16 -18.33 7.04
N GLY A 82 -5.53 -17.56 7.92
CA GLY A 82 -5.11 -18.02 9.23
C GLY A 82 -3.96 -19.04 9.22
N GLN A 83 -3.25 -19.16 8.10
CA GLN A 83 -2.14 -20.10 7.91
C GLN A 83 -0.77 -19.44 8.10
N SER A 84 -0.69 -18.22 8.63
CA SER A 84 0.56 -17.49 8.82
C SER A 84 1.50 -18.18 9.80
N LYS A 85 0.97 -18.93 10.77
CA LYS A 85 1.77 -19.70 11.71
C LYS A 85 2.07 -21.08 11.13
N PHE A 86 3.35 -21.46 11.17
CA PHE A 86 3.80 -22.77 10.70
C PHE A 86 3.04 -23.91 11.40
N GLY A 87 2.46 -24.82 10.61
CA GLY A 87 1.69 -25.97 11.12
C GLY A 87 0.22 -25.66 11.43
N SER A 88 -0.29 -24.45 11.21
CA SER A 88 -1.72 -24.16 11.31
C SER A 88 -2.46 -24.71 10.09
N GLU A 89 -3.57 -25.45 10.34
CA GLU A 89 -4.43 -25.97 9.26
C GLU A 89 -5.36 -24.92 8.64
N GLY A 90 -5.23 -23.66 9.07
CA GLY A 90 -6.11 -22.57 8.76
C GLY A 90 -7.01 -22.21 9.95
N GLY A 91 -7.58 -21.03 9.94
CA GLY A 91 -8.37 -20.49 11.04
C GLY A 91 -8.91 -19.11 10.70
N GLU A 92 -9.14 -18.31 11.72
CA GLU A 92 -9.56 -16.93 11.54
C GLU A 92 -8.50 -16.09 10.85
N ALA A 93 -8.94 -15.16 10.01
CA ALA A 93 -8.07 -14.21 9.32
C ALA A 93 -7.27 -13.36 10.34
N GLN A 94 -5.98 -13.28 10.13
CA GLN A 94 -5.06 -12.49 10.96
C GLN A 94 -4.76 -11.18 10.24
N TRP A 95 -5.50 -10.12 10.58
CA TRP A 95 -5.40 -8.81 9.94
C TRP A 95 -4.29 -7.92 10.50
N ASP A 96 -3.60 -8.39 11.52
CA ASP A 96 -2.54 -7.69 12.25
C ASP A 96 -1.26 -8.53 12.39
N ASP A 97 -1.07 -9.52 11.51
CA ASP A 97 0.13 -10.35 11.50
C ASP A 97 1.38 -9.51 11.18
N GLU A 98 2.29 -9.43 12.14
CA GLU A 98 3.47 -8.57 12.08
C GLU A 98 4.40 -8.91 10.90
N GLU A 99 4.58 -10.19 10.61
CA GLU A 99 5.43 -10.63 9.49
C GLU A 99 4.84 -10.21 8.14
N THR A 100 3.53 -10.32 7.99
CA THR A 100 2.82 -9.85 6.81
C THR A 100 2.91 -8.32 6.67
N LEU A 101 2.72 -7.57 7.76
CA LEU A 101 2.87 -6.11 7.76
C LEU A 101 4.28 -5.69 7.37
N ASN A 102 5.32 -6.32 7.92
CA ASN A 102 6.72 -6.08 7.56
C ASN A 102 7.01 -6.40 6.08
N THR A 103 6.42 -7.48 5.56
CA THR A 103 6.52 -7.85 4.14
C THR A 103 5.87 -6.81 3.22
N LEU A 104 4.80 -6.16 3.68
CA LEU A 104 4.08 -5.13 2.95
C LEU A 104 4.70 -3.73 3.09
N ASP A 105 5.55 -3.49 4.07
CA ASP A 105 6.06 -2.15 4.41
C ASP A 105 6.76 -1.48 3.22
N LEU A 106 7.68 -2.17 2.55
CA LEU A 106 8.35 -1.64 1.37
C LEU A 106 7.49 -1.60 0.09
N CYS A 107 6.19 -1.93 0.16
CA CYS A 107 5.31 -1.81 -0.99
C CYS A 107 4.88 -0.35 -1.20
N LEU A 108 5.30 0.24 -2.30
CA LEU A 108 4.99 1.62 -2.68
C LEU A 108 3.53 1.83 -3.15
N SER A 109 2.73 0.77 -3.21
CA SER A 109 1.35 0.81 -3.76
C SER A 109 1.24 1.43 -5.16
N CYS A 110 2.29 1.30 -5.96
CA CYS A 110 2.42 1.91 -7.30
C CYS A 110 1.52 1.26 -8.37
N LYS A 111 0.85 0.16 -8.06
CA LYS A 111 -0.04 -0.62 -8.96
C LYS A 111 0.61 -1.20 -10.22
N ALA A 112 1.93 -1.12 -10.37
CA ALA A 112 2.62 -1.75 -11.50
C ALA A 112 2.38 -3.27 -11.56
N CYS A 113 2.17 -3.92 -10.41
CA CYS A 113 1.80 -5.33 -10.36
C CYS A 113 0.48 -5.62 -11.11
N LYS A 114 -0.52 -4.73 -11.03
CA LYS A 114 -1.79 -4.93 -11.73
C LYS A 114 -1.65 -4.89 -13.24
N THR A 115 -0.75 -4.07 -13.77
CA THR A 115 -0.57 -3.86 -15.21
C THR A 115 0.43 -4.82 -15.84
N GLU A 116 1.51 -5.17 -15.14
CA GLU A 116 2.59 -6.01 -15.67
C GLU A 116 2.43 -7.51 -15.33
N CYS A 117 1.64 -7.86 -14.32
CA CYS A 117 1.42 -9.25 -13.95
C CYS A 117 0.44 -9.90 -14.94
N PRO A 118 0.78 -11.05 -15.56
CA PRO A 118 -0.12 -11.77 -16.46
C PRO A 118 -1.45 -12.17 -15.80
N SER A 119 -1.44 -12.43 -14.50
CA SER A 119 -2.63 -12.75 -13.71
C SER A 119 -3.34 -11.51 -13.13
N GLY A 120 -2.86 -10.30 -13.41
CA GLY A 120 -3.48 -9.06 -12.95
C GLY A 120 -3.54 -8.87 -11.42
N VAL A 121 -2.61 -9.49 -10.68
CA VAL A 121 -2.56 -9.40 -9.19
C VAL A 121 -2.37 -7.96 -8.75
N ASP A 122 -3.30 -7.42 -7.95
CA ASP A 122 -3.27 -6.04 -7.44
C ASP A 122 -2.88 -6.02 -5.95
N ILE A 123 -1.57 -6.10 -5.68
CA ILE A 123 -1.08 -6.05 -4.29
C ILE A 123 -1.41 -4.72 -3.61
N ALA A 124 -1.47 -3.61 -4.35
CA ALA A 124 -1.81 -2.31 -3.76
C ALA A 124 -3.24 -2.30 -3.21
N LYS A 125 -4.19 -2.91 -3.92
CA LYS A 125 -5.58 -3.07 -3.48
C LYS A 125 -5.68 -4.02 -2.29
N LEU A 126 -5.02 -5.17 -2.37
CA LEU A 126 -5.00 -6.16 -1.29
C LEU A 126 -4.33 -5.62 -0.01
N LYS A 127 -3.23 -4.86 -0.14
CA LYS A 127 -2.59 -4.17 0.98
C LYS A 127 -3.53 -3.17 1.64
N ALA A 128 -4.24 -2.37 0.85
CA ALA A 128 -5.18 -1.38 1.38
C ALA A 128 -6.32 -2.05 2.15
N GLU A 129 -6.87 -3.14 1.61
CA GLU A 129 -7.90 -3.93 2.31
C GLU A 129 -7.38 -4.57 3.60
N TYR A 130 -6.20 -5.20 3.55
CA TYR A 130 -5.58 -5.80 4.72
C TYR A 130 -5.36 -4.78 5.85
N GLN A 131 -4.85 -3.60 5.51
CA GLN A 131 -4.67 -2.51 6.48
C GLN A 131 -6.01 -1.98 7.01
N TRP A 132 -7.03 -1.87 6.16
CA TRP A 132 -8.37 -1.46 6.55
C TRP A 132 -8.96 -2.41 7.60
N GLN A 133 -8.90 -3.72 7.36
CA GLN A 133 -9.37 -4.73 8.30
C GLN A 133 -8.59 -4.69 9.62
N GLY A 134 -7.27 -4.50 9.55
CA GLY A 134 -6.44 -4.30 10.75
C GLY A 134 -6.84 -3.05 11.53
N TYR A 135 -7.21 -1.95 10.86
CA TYR A 135 -7.69 -0.73 11.52
C TYR A 135 -9.08 -0.89 12.14
N LEU A 136 -9.96 -1.69 11.54
CA LEU A 136 -11.25 -2.03 12.16
C LEU A 136 -11.07 -2.80 13.46
N LYS A 137 -10.08 -3.69 13.52
CA LYS A 137 -9.78 -4.51 14.70
C LYS A 137 -9.06 -3.71 15.79
N ASN A 138 -8.02 -2.96 15.47
CA ASN A 138 -7.07 -2.37 16.41
C ASN A 138 -7.18 -0.84 16.54
N GLY A 139 -8.05 -0.20 15.75
CA GLY A 139 -8.13 1.24 15.63
C GLY A 139 -7.12 1.83 14.63
N VAL A 140 -7.35 3.08 14.24
CA VAL A 140 -6.50 3.78 13.26
C VAL A 140 -5.28 4.37 13.97
N PRO A 141 -4.04 4.06 13.54
CA PRO A 141 -2.85 4.68 14.12
C PRO A 141 -2.82 6.20 13.90
N LEU A 142 -2.32 6.95 14.89
CA LEU A 142 -2.21 8.42 14.82
C LEU A 142 -1.53 8.90 13.52
N LYS A 143 -0.49 8.21 13.09
CA LYS A 143 0.21 8.51 11.82
C LYS A 143 -0.72 8.44 10.62
N ALA A 144 -1.54 7.40 10.52
CA ALA A 144 -2.49 7.23 9.42
C ALA A 144 -3.60 8.27 9.47
N GLU A 145 -4.10 8.59 10.67
CA GLU A 145 -5.11 9.63 10.89
C GLU A 145 -4.62 11.02 10.45
N VAL A 146 -3.39 11.40 10.85
CA VAL A 146 -2.79 12.68 10.45
C VAL A 146 -2.54 12.75 8.95
N LEU A 147 -1.99 11.66 8.37
CA LEU A 147 -1.70 11.62 6.94
C LEU A 147 -2.95 11.59 6.07
N SER A 148 -4.04 11.00 6.54
CA SER A 148 -5.34 11.03 5.82
C SER A 148 -5.89 12.44 5.65
N ARG A 149 -5.52 13.36 6.56
CA ARG A 149 -5.94 14.76 6.57
C ARG A 149 -4.89 15.73 6.04
N VAL A 150 -3.88 15.22 5.31
CA VAL A 150 -2.76 16.06 4.81
C VAL A 150 -3.23 17.23 3.96
N HIS A 151 -4.30 17.07 3.19
CA HIS A 151 -4.87 18.16 2.38
C HIS A 151 -5.39 19.32 3.24
N LEU A 152 -6.00 19.02 4.39
CA LEU A 152 -6.46 20.03 5.34
C LEU A 152 -5.27 20.70 6.01
N LEU A 153 -4.26 19.93 6.44
CA LEU A 153 -3.04 20.46 7.02
C LEU A 153 -2.30 21.39 6.05
N ASN A 154 -2.19 20.99 4.77
CA ASN A 154 -1.58 21.82 3.75
C ASN A 154 -2.37 23.13 3.52
N ARG A 155 -3.70 23.02 3.43
CA ARG A 155 -4.58 24.20 3.28
C ARG A 155 -4.41 25.18 4.45
N LEU A 156 -4.45 24.69 5.67
CA LEU A 156 -4.28 25.53 6.87
C LEU A 156 -2.86 26.10 6.97
N GLY A 157 -1.84 25.29 6.73
CA GLY A 157 -0.44 25.72 6.76
C GLY A 157 -0.12 26.79 5.69
N SER A 158 -0.80 26.74 4.55
CA SER A 158 -0.63 27.70 3.45
C SER A 158 -1.33 29.05 3.66
N LEU A 159 -2.19 29.18 4.68
CA LEU A 159 -2.78 30.48 5.03
C LEU A 159 -1.71 31.44 5.58
N VAL A 160 -0.80 30.93 6.40
CA VAL A 160 0.30 31.72 7.02
C VAL A 160 1.63 30.96 6.88
N PRO A 161 2.18 30.85 5.65
CA PRO A 161 3.31 29.95 5.38
C PRO A 161 4.56 30.25 6.22
N VAL A 162 4.83 31.53 6.50
CA VAL A 162 6.00 31.94 7.28
C VAL A 162 5.94 31.36 8.69
N VAL A 163 4.80 31.51 9.36
CA VAL A 163 4.59 31.02 10.73
C VAL A 163 4.58 29.48 10.73
N SER A 164 3.85 28.86 9.80
CA SER A 164 3.76 27.39 9.70
C SER A 164 5.12 26.75 9.47
N ASN A 165 5.95 27.35 8.62
CA ASN A 165 7.31 26.89 8.38
C ASN A 165 8.23 27.10 9.60
N ALA A 166 8.12 28.22 10.29
CA ALA A 166 8.88 28.48 11.50
C ALA A 166 8.55 27.44 12.59
N ILE A 167 7.25 27.14 12.79
CA ILE A 167 6.78 26.15 13.75
C ILE A 167 7.26 24.74 13.38
N SER A 168 7.13 24.34 12.11
CA SER A 168 7.51 23.00 11.64
C SER A 168 9.02 22.74 11.68
N THR A 169 9.84 23.79 11.64
CA THR A 169 11.30 23.69 11.74
C THR A 169 11.82 23.88 13.16
N TRP A 170 11.00 24.36 14.09
CA TRP A 170 11.40 24.57 15.47
C TRP A 170 11.72 23.24 16.17
N SER A 171 12.94 23.12 16.71
CA SER A 171 13.51 21.86 17.21
C SER A 171 12.60 21.07 18.17
N PRO A 172 11.95 21.66 19.20
CA PRO A 172 11.09 20.91 20.10
C PRO A 172 9.87 20.32 19.39
N ILE A 173 9.19 21.11 18.54
CA ILE A 173 8.02 20.65 17.79
C ILE A 173 8.44 19.58 16.77
N ARG A 174 9.58 19.79 16.13
CA ARG A 174 10.15 18.82 15.19
C ARG A 174 10.42 17.48 15.85
N SER A 175 10.98 17.46 17.05
CA SER A 175 11.24 16.25 17.81
C SER A 175 9.94 15.50 18.14
N VAL A 176 8.92 16.20 18.58
CA VAL A 176 7.59 15.62 18.85
C VAL A 176 6.97 15.04 17.58
N LEU A 177 7.00 15.77 16.47
CA LEU A 177 6.48 15.28 15.19
C LEU A 177 7.24 14.04 14.67
N ASN A 178 8.56 14.05 14.79
CA ASN A 178 9.37 12.90 14.39
C ASN A 178 9.01 11.65 15.19
N HIS A 179 8.86 11.79 16.49
CA HIS A 179 8.51 10.67 17.37
C HIS A 179 7.07 10.20 17.16
N ALA A 180 6.09 11.11 17.14
CA ALA A 180 4.68 10.79 17.01
C ALA A 180 4.30 10.23 15.64
N LEU A 181 4.93 10.70 14.56
CA LEU A 181 4.64 10.28 13.19
C LEU A 181 5.67 9.29 12.63
N GLY A 182 6.70 8.94 13.41
CA GLY A 182 7.77 8.04 12.96
C GLY A 182 8.56 8.60 11.77
N ILE A 183 8.78 9.93 11.72
CA ILE A 183 9.54 10.58 10.66
C ILE A 183 11.03 10.57 11.06
N HIS A 184 11.89 10.14 10.13
CA HIS A 184 13.34 10.13 10.38
C HIS A 184 13.84 11.56 10.67
N PRO A 185 14.70 11.78 11.70
CA PRO A 185 15.15 13.13 12.10
C PRO A 185 15.81 13.94 10.97
N GLU A 186 16.58 13.27 10.10
CA GLU A 186 17.27 13.91 8.98
C GLU A 186 16.36 14.25 7.79
N ARG A 187 15.13 13.71 7.77
CA ARG A 187 14.20 13.98 6.68
C ARG A 187 13.57 15.36 6.84
N SER A 188 13.82 16.26 5.89
CA SER A 188 13.15 17.56 5.85
C SER A 188 11.66 17.42 5.55
N LEU A 189 10.82 18.20 6.22
CA LEU A 189 9.40 18.32 5.86
C LEU A 189 9.25 19.26 4.65
N PRO A 190 8.25 19.02 3.78
CA PRO A 190 7.90 19.99 2.74
C PRO A 190 7.56 21.34 3.36
N ARG A 191 7.96 22.41 2.68
CA ARG A 191 7.65 23.78 3.14
C ARG A 191 6.29 24.20 2.61
N PHE A 192 5.50 24.81 3.49
CA PHE A 192 4.25 25.44 3.06
C PHE A 192 4.55 26.66 2.18
N ALA A 193 3.82 26.79 1.09
CA ALA A 193 3.83 27.91 0.20
C ALA A 193 2.45 28.55 0.12
N ARG A 194 2.32 29.71 -0.48
CA ARG A 194 1.01 30.30 -0.78
C ARG A 194 0.31 29.46 -1.85
N PRO A 195 -1.01 29.27 -1.76
CA PRO A 195 -1.75 28.50 -2.76
C PRO A 195 -1.54 29.07 -4.17
N VAL A 196 -1.30 28.19 -5.12
CA VAL A 196 -1.17 28.56 -6.53
C VAL A 196 -2.54 29.04 -7.01
N ARG A 197 -2.62 30.29 -7.42
CA ARG A 197 -3.82 30.81 -8.10
C ARG A 197 -3.88 30.26 -9.52
N SER A 198 -5.11 29.93 -9.97
CA SER A 198 -5.33 29.57 -11.37
C SER A 198 -4.83 30.68 -12.28
N VAL A 199 -3.86 30.37 -13.13
CA VAL A 199 -3.42 31.29 -14.17
C VAL A 199 -4.34 31.11 -15.36
N PRO A 200 -4.93 32.21 -15.92
CA PRO A 200 -5.71 32.09 -17.13
C PRO A 200 -4.84 31.52 -18.26
N LEU A 201 -5.32 30.49 -18.92
CA LEU A 201 -4.62 29.92 -20.07
C LEU A 201 -4.59 30.96 -21.21
N PRO A 202 -3.45 31.15 -21.88
CA PRO A 202 -3.39 31.96 -23.07
C PRO A 202 -4.35 31.40 -24.13
N VAL A 203 -5.14 32.25 -24.74
CA VAL A 203 -6.22 31.89 -25.68
C VAL A 203 -5.70 31.19 -26.95
N ASP A 204 -4.42 31.31 -27.25
CA ASP A 204 -3.80 30.85 -28.51
C ASP A 204 -2.75 29.75 -28.32
N SER A 205 -3.01 28.78 -27.44
CA SER A 205 -2.11 27.63 -27.34
C SER A 205 -2.53 26.49 -28.27
N ARG A 206 -1.71 26.17 -29.27
CA ARG A 206 -1.90 25.05 -30.21
C ARG A 206 -1.92 23.67 -29.54
N ARG A 207 -1.43 23.57 -28.31
CA ARG A 207 -1.45 22.34 -27.49
C ARG A 207 -2.01 22.64 -26.11
N LYS A 208 -3.04 21.89 -25.73
CA LYS A 208 -3.63 21.95 -24.38
C LYS A 208 -3.03 20.81 -23.55
N VAL A 209 -2.45 21.12 -22.40
CA VAL A 209 -1.95 20.16 -21.42
C VAL A 209 -2.79 20.32 -20.16
N LEU A 210 -3.33 19.21 -19.68
CA LEU A 210 -4.01 19.16 -18.39
C LEU A 210 -2.98 18.87 -17.29
N LEU A 211 -2.75 19.85 -16.42
CA LEU A 211 -1.97 19.65 -15.21
C LEU A 211 -2.91 19.18 -14.09
N VAL A 212 -2.73 17.94 -13.65
CA VAL A 212 -3.44 17.43 -12.47
C VAL A 212 -2.61 17.80 -11.24
N SER A 213 -3.08 18.79 -10.50
CA SER A 213 -2.45 19.22 -9.25
C SER A 213 -2.95 18.38 -8.08
N ASP A 214 -2.05 17.93 -7.23
CA ASP A 214 -2.34 17.32 -5.94
C ASP A 214 -2.25 18.35 -4.80
N SER A 215 -2.52 17.91 -3.56
CA SER A 215 -2.47 18.79 -2.39
C SER A 215 -1.06 19.30 -2.07
N MET A 216 0.00 18.62 -2.54
CA MET A 216 1.39 19.02 -2.33
C MET A 216 1.87 20.05 -3.35
N THR A 217 1.26 20.05 -4.54
CA THR A 217 1.58 21.01 -5.60
C THR A 217 0.71 22.25 -5.58
N THR A 218 -0.45 22.18 -4.92
CA THR A 218 -1.43 23.28 -4.84
C THR A 218 -1.18 24.19 -3.63
N HIS A 219 -0.56 23.68 -2.58
CA HIS A 219 -0.30 24.33 -1.28
C HIS A 219 1.17 24.16 -0.92
#